data_00a5af004e9e0d57fa6e43d7c11fcaa4
#
_entry.id   00a5af004e9e0d57fa6e43d7c11fcaa4
#
_cell.length_a   1.000
_cell.length_b   1.000
_cell.length_c   1.000
_cell.angle_alpha   90.00
_cell.angle_beta   90.00
_cell.angle_gamma   90.00
#
_symmetry.space_group_name_H-M   'P 1'
#
loop_
_entity.id
_entity.type
_entity.pdbx_description
1 polymer ?
#
loop_
_entity_poly.entity_id
_entity_poly.type
_entity_poly.pdbx_seq_one_letter_code
_entity_poly.pdbx_strand_id
1 'polypeptide(L)' 'MQNQKFIKVIKNNDTATYINIDHVAMFYVGKDEETTIVNFKNGEKMSIKEQVDCFADRISM' A
#
# COMPACT_ATOMS: atom_id res chain seq x y z
N MET A 1 -20.61 -3.22 12.88
CA MET A 1 -19.67 -3.39 12.80
C MET A 1 -18.94 -2.69 11.97
N GLN A 2 -18.03 -2.36 11.94
CA GLN A 2 -17.38 -1.71 11.18
C GLN A 2 -16.47 -2.40 10.52
N ASN A 3 -16.13 -2.11 9.36
CA ASN A 3 -15.19 -2.81 8.62
C ASN A 3 -13.85 -2.25 8.81
N GLN A 4 -12.94 -3.10 9.20
CA GLN A 4 -11.58 -2.68 9.34
C GLN A 4 -10.94 -2.75 7.99
N LYS A 5 -10.47 -1.66 7.50
CA LYS A 5 -9.85 -1.58 6.20
C LYS A 5 -8.34 -1.43 6.30
N PHE A 6 -7.75 -2.01 7.32
CA PHE A 6 -6.31 -1.94 7.49
C PHE A 6 -5.66 -3.19 6.98
N ILE A 7 -4.56 -3.05 6.25
CA ILE A 7 -3.77 -4.19 5.82
C ILE A 7 -2.32 -3.96 6.19
N LYS A 8 -1.62 -5.06 6.41
CA LYS A 8 -0.22 -4.99 6.77
C LYS A 8 0.62 -4.93 5.52
N VAL A 9 1.57 -4.03 5.49
CA VAL A 9 2.53 -3.93 4.40
C VAL A 9 3.93 -3.82 4.98
N ILE A 10 4.93 -4.16 4.18
CA ILE A 10 6.32 -4.04 4.58
C ILE A 10 6.92 -2.90 3.79
N LYS A 11 7.41 -1.89 4.50
CA LYS A 11 8.01 -0.75 3.84
C LYS A 11 9.40 -1.13 3.32
N ASN A 12 9.94 -0.30 2.46
CA ASN A 12 11.25 -0.57 1.90
C ASN A 12 12.35 -0.71 2.92
N ASN A 13 12.19 -0.12 4.08
CA ASN A 13 13.17 -0.26 5.14
C ASN A 13 12.88 -1.47 6.04
N ASP A 14 12.05 -2.40 5.56
CA ASP A 14 11.71 -3.63 6.26
C ASP A 14 10.86 -3.44 7.51
N THR A 15 10.27 -2.29 7.64
CA THR A 15 9.37 -2.01 8.77
C THR A 15 7.96 -2.42 8.40
N ALA A 16 7.34 -3.28 9.20
CA ALA A 16 5.95 -3.63 9.00
C ALA A 16 5.07 -2.48 9.46
N THR A 17 4.05 -2.18 8.69
CA THR A 17 3.14 -1.12 9.07
C THR A 17 1.75 -1.49 8.56
N TYR A 18 0.74 -0.90 9.15
CA TYR A 18 -0.64 -1.13 8.72
C TYR A 18 -1.16 0.15 8.09
N ILE A 19 -1.79 0.02 6.94
CA ILE A 19 -2.35 1.18 6.27
C ILE A 19 -3.85 1.00 6.13
N ASN A 20 -4.55 2.13 6.11
CA ASN A 20 -5.99 2.12 5.91
C ASN A 20 -6.24 2.26 4.42
N ILE A 21 -6.78 1.22 3.79
CA ILE A 21 -6.94 1.25 2.34
C ILE A 21 -7.94 2.28 1.89
N ASP A 22 -8.82 2.75 2.78
CA ASP A 22 -9.73 3.83 2.41
C ASP A 22 -9.01 5.15 2.22
N HIS A 23 -7.79 5.28 2.74
CA HIS A 23 -7.00 6.49 2.57
C HIS A 23 -6.12 6.44 1.33
N VAL A 24 -6.09 5.33 0.62
CA VAL A 24 -5.23 5.21 -0.55
C VAL A 24 -5.90 5.94 -1.72
N ALA A 25 -5.18 6.87 -2.32
CA ALA A 25 -5.69 7.60 -3.47
C ALA A 25 -5.26 6.94 -4.77
N MET A 26 -4.03 6.49 -4.83
CA MET A 26 -3.53 5.80 -6.01
C MET A 26 -2.27 5.05 -5.63
N PHE A 27 -1.90 4.10 -6.44
CA PHE A 27 -0.65 3.38 -6.24
C PHE A 27 -0.13 2.95 -7.60
N TYR A 28 1.19 2.79 -7.68
CA TYR A 28 1.81 2.45 -8.96
C TYR A 28 3.17 1.80 -8.70
N VAL A 29 3.74 1.22 -9.74
CA VAL A 29 5.00 0.52 -9.61
C VAL A 29 6.08 1.50 -9.18
N GLY A 30 6.93 1.05 -8.26
CA GLY A 30 7.99 1.90 -7.74
C GLY A 30 9.22 1.86 -8.60
N LYS A 31 10.39 1.94 -7.95
CA LYS A 31 11.62 2.02 -8.70
C LYS A 31 11.94 0.68 -9.37
N ASP A 32 11.38 -0.41 -8.91
CA ASP A 32 11.52 -1.69 -9.60
C ASP A 32 10.24 -2.46 -9.43
N GLU A 33 10.16 -3.62 -10.08
CA GLU A 33 8.92 -4.38 -10.11
C GLU A 33 8.53 -4.97 -8.76
N GLU A 34 9.47 -4.98 -7.83
CA GLU A 34 9.19 -5.54 -6.52
C GLU A 34 8.67 -4.52 -5.54
N THR A 35 8.50 -3.28 -5.96
CA THR A 35 8.06 -2.23 -5.05
C THR A 35 6.87 -1.50 -5.63
N THR A 36 6.06 -0.96 -4.74
CA THR A 36 4.89 -0.17 -5.11
C THR A 36 4.93 1.13 -4.33
N ILE A 37 4.60 2.21 -5.01
CA ILE A 37 4.44 3.50 -4.36
C ILE A 37 2.97 3.69 -4.09
N VAL A 38 2.63 3.95 -2.83
CA VAL A 38 1.24 4.16 -2.42
C VAL A 38 1.08 5.62 -2.04
N ASN A 39 0.17 6.31 -2.72
CA ASN A 39 -0.14 7.70 -2.40
C ASN A 39 -1.42 7.74 -1.61
N PHE A 40 -1.42 8.49 -0.54
CA PHE A 40 -2.59 8.61 0.31
C PHE A 40 -3.32 9.91 0.04
N LYS A 41 -4.58 9.95 0.43
CA LYS A 41 -5.42 11.11 0.15
C LYS A 41 -4.91 12.38 0.83
N ASN A 42 -4.14 12.23 1.90
CA ASN A 42 -3.60 13.40 2.59
C ASN A 42 -2.29 13.88 1.97
N GLY A 43 -1.88 13.29 0.86
CA GLY A 43 -0.68 13.74 0.17
C GLY A 43 0.58 12.98 0.54
N GLU A 44 0.51 12.07 1.48
CA GLU A 44 1.68 11.30 1.87
C GLU A 44 1.92 10.16 0.91
N LYS A 45 3.16 9.71 0.84
CA LYS A 45 3.55 8.60 0.01
C LYS A 45 4.30 7.57 0.82
N MET A 46 4.24 6.34 0.37
CA MET A 46 4.95 5.27 1.04
C MET A 46 5.40 4.27 -0.02
N SER A 47 6.62 3.79 0.11
CA SER A 47 7.13 2.76 -0.78
C SER A 47 7.12 1.43 -0.03
N ILE A 48 6.49 0.43 -0.62
CA ILE A 48 6.37 -0.87 0.03
C ILE A 48 6.99 -1.95 -0.83
N LYS A 49 7.40 -3.03 -0.17
CA LYS A 49 8.03 -4.16 -0.84
C LYS A 49 6.98 -5.15 -1.29
N GLU A 50 6.28 -4.80 -2.35
CA GLU A 50 5.23 -5.66 -2.84
C GLU A 50 5.00 -5.30 -4.29
N GLN A 51 4.79 -6.29 -5.14
CA GLN A 51 4.48 -6.01 -6.52
C GLN A 51 3.13 -5.34 -6.62
N VAL A 52 2.99 -4.46 -7.59
CA VAL A 52 1.79 -3.65 -7.70
C VAL A 52 0.55 -4.53 -7.92
N ASP A 53 0.71 -5.61 -8.67
CA ASP A 53 -0.44 -6.50 -8.91
C ASP A 53 -0.86 -7.22 -7.64
N CYS A 54 0.11 -7.61 -6.82
CA CYS A 54 -0.21 -8.26 -5.57
C CYS A 54 -0.91 -7.30 -4.62
N PHE A 55 -0.44 -6.08 -4.58
CA PHE A 55 -1.07 -5.08 -3.72
C PHE A 55 -2.49 -4.80 -4.19
N ALA A 56 -2.67 -4.70 -5.51
CA ALA A 56 -4.00 -4.46 -6.06
C ALA A 56 -4.96 -5.58 -5.66
N ASP A 57 -4.49 -6.82 -5.72
CA ASP A 57 -5.34 -7.95 -5.34
C ASP A 57 -5.75 -7.87 -3.89
N ARG A 58 -4.85 -7.40 -3.04
CA ARG A 58 -5.14 -7.38 -1.62
C ARG A 58 -6.15 -6.31 -1.25
N ILE A 59 -6.18 -5.20 -1.97
CA ILE A 59 -7.07 -4.11 -1.61
C ILE A 59 -8.32 -4.08 -2.49
N SER A 60 -8.35 -4.91 -3.53
CA SER A 60 -9.48 -4.92 -4.41
C SER A 60 -10.47 -5.94 -3.89
N MET A 61 -11.54 -5.54 -3.39
CA MET A 61 -12.47 -6.49 -2.81
C MET A 61 -13.72 -6.62 -3.64
#